data_17fe87a0911215619054458b566ff29d
#
_entry.id   17fe87a0911215619054458b566ff29d
#
_cell.length_a   1.000
_cell.length_b   1.000
_cell.length_c   1.000
_cell.angle_alpha   90.00
_cell.angle_beta   90.00
_cell.angle_gamma   90.00
#
_symmetry.space_group_name_H-M   'P 1'
#
loop_
_entity.id
_entity.type
_entity.pdbx_description
1 polymer ?
#
loop_
_entity_poly.entity_id
_entity_poly.type
_entity_poly.pdbx_seq_one_letter_code
_entity_poly.pdbx_strand_id
1 'polypeptide(L)'
;MATLAEAVAARQSAPVGRFRPRPRPVWYFCRIEPGPGEIAVLTRKTGEDLPSGAIIALDPRHKGIQFEVLPEGRYFRNPYTWGWEIARITDIPAGKLGALTRLYGRDLPPGEIVAGGDCAKSGPDDAKGIVAGVLRPGKYRVNPYACGIQLFDAISVRPGAVGVVTSLVGRDVLDGKLPPEARNTYLVGEGLKGVVPGALDPGTYYLNPYLYNVVEVTLQSQRFVLGGEDAISFSTLDGFNVQIEGTIEFGIERDKAALVTHQIGDMDDVLKKLILPRARGFSRIEGSKHPAINFI
;
A
#
# COMPACT_ATOMS: atom_id res chain seq x y z
N MET A 1 26.14 -67.46 -61.68
CA MET A 1 24.84 -66.84 -61.83
C MET A 1 24.02 -67.20 -60.60
N ALA A 2 24.03 -66.37 -59.60
CA ALA A 2 23.17 -66.57 -58.41
C ALA A 2 21.76 -66.13 -58.80
N THR A 3 20.81 -67.02 -58.64
CA THR A 3 19.43 -66.83 -59.07
C THR A 3 18.69 -65.76 -58.20
N LEU A 4 17.83 -65.02 -58.85
CA LEU A 4 17.00 -63.96 -58.26
C LEU A 4 16.22 -64.39 -57.01
N ALA A 5 16.06 -65.74 -56.82
CA ALA A 5 15.38 -66.32 -55.66
C ALA A 5 16.19 -66.21 -54.35
N GLU A 6 17.52 -66.26 -54.39
CA GLU A 6 18.38 -66.13 -53.21
C GLU A 6 18.45 -64.69 -52.71
N ALA A 7 18.32 -63.72 -53.63
CA ALA A 7 18.29 -62.25 -53.23
C ALA A 7 16.97 -61.82 -52.55
N VAL A 8 15.86 -62.55 -52.85
CA VAL A 8 14.56 -62.30 -52.24
C VAL A 8 14.48 -62.93 -50.84
N ALA A 9 15.09 -64.09 -50.62
CA ALA A 9 15.14 -64.77 -49.33
C ALA A 9 16.00 -64.02 -48.30
N ALA A 10 17.08 -63.38 -48.75
CA ALA A 10 17.93 -62.55 -47.85
C ALA A 10 17.29 -61.24 -47.34
N ARG A 11 16.21 -60.78 -47.99
CA ARG A 11 15.49 -59.59 -47.57
C ARG A 11 14.42 -59.85 -46.52
N GLN A 12 14.04 -61.02 -46.20
CA GLN A 12 12.98 -61.42 -45.28
C GLN A 12 13.44 -61.70 -43.85
N SER A 13 14.72 -61.67 -43.55
CA SER A 13 15.28 -61.99 -42.24
C SER A 13 15.90 -60.77 -41.49
N ALA A 14 15.53 -59.53 -41.86
CA ALA A 14 15.90 -58.41 -41.05
C ALA A 14 15.08 -58.46 -39.72
N PRO A 15 15.74 -58.60 -38.56
CA PRO A 15 14.99 -58.59 -37.29
C PRO A 15 14.25 -57.29 -37.17
N VAL A 16 12.91 -57.33 -37.11
CA VAL A 16 12.07 -56.22 -36.73
C VAL A 16 12.55 -55.79 -35.33
N GLY A 17 13.37 -54.75 -35.31
CA GLY A 17 13.88 -54.22 -34.09
C GLY A 17 12.67 -53.84 -33.20
N ARG A 18 12.43 -54.64 -32.17
CA ARG A 18 11.44 -54.32 -31.15
C ARG A 18 11.81 -52.95 -30.63
N PHE A 19 11.01 -51.92 -30.99
CA PHE A 19 11.09 -50.60 -30.42
C PHE A 19 10.86 -50.74 -28.91
N ARG A 20 11.94 -50.89 -28.14
CA ARG A 20 11.90 -50.79 -26.69
C ARG A 20 11.77 -49.31 -26.41
N PRO A 21 10.61 -48.82 -25.89
CA PRO A 21 10.54 -47.46 -25.45
C PRO A 21 11.63 -47.29 -24.40
N ARG A 22 12.58 -46.39 -24.65
CA ARG A 22 13.61 -46.05 -23.67
C ARG A 22 12.88 -45.61 -22.44
N PRO A 23 13.09 -46.25 -21.26
CA PRO A 23 12.44 -45.80 -20.04
C PRO A 23 12.83 -44.34 -19.86
N ARG A 24 11.84 -43.45 -19.82
CA ARG A 24 12.10 -42.04 -19.49
C ARG A 24 12.81 -42.08 -18.14
N PRO A 25 14.03 -41.54 -18.04
CA PRO A 25 14.82 -41.70 -16.84
C PRO A 25 14.03 -41.09 -15.66
N VAL A 26 13.98 -41.81 -14.53
CA VAL A 26 13.20 -41.47 -13.33
C VAL A 26 13.49 -40.06 -12.87
N TRP A 27 14.70 -39.56 -13.10
CA TRP A 27 15.08 -38.19 -12.77
C TRP A 27 14.26 -37.12 -13.50
N TYR A 28 13.63 -37.40 -14.63
CA TYR A 28 12.77 -36.45 -15.33
C TYR A 28 11.54 -36.08 -14.51
N PHE A 29 10.98 -37.02 -13.75
CA PHE A 29 9.84 -36.78 -12.85
C PHE A 29 10.22 -36.11 -11.55
N CYS A 30 11.50 -36.05 -11.23
CA CYS A 30 12.04 -35.39 -10.02
C CYS A 30 12.52 -33.97 -10.29
N ARG A 31 12.43 -33.50 -11.52
CA ARG A 31 12.97 -32.22 -11.97
C ARG A 31 11.96 -31.09 -11.71
N ILE A 32 12.43 -30.04 -11.06
CA ILE A 32 11.73 -28.77 -10.84
C ILE A 32 12.54 -27.71 -11.56
N GLU A 33 11.94 -26.97 -12.46
CA GLU A 33 12.64 -25.97 -13.27
C GLU A 33 11.78 -24.71 -13.42
N PRO A 34 11.78 -23.82 -12.39
CA PRO A 34 11.19 -22.50 -12.54
C PRO A 34 11.94 -21.72 -13.62
N GLY A 35 11.18 -21.14 -14.54
CA GLY A 35 11.72 -20.29 -15.60
C GLY A 35 12.08 -18.88 -15.12
N PRO A 36 12.56 -18.01 -16.02
CA PRO A 36 12.83 -16.62 -15.70
C PRO A 36 11.57 -15.90 -15.21
N GLY A 37 11.64 -15.29 -14.02
CA GLY A 37 10.50 -14.62 -13.41
C GLY A 37 9.50 -15.56 -12.72
N GLU A 38 9.91 -16.79 -12.43
CA GLU A 38 9.12 -17.77 -11.70
C GLU A 38 9.82 -18.24 -10.43
N ILE A 39 9.04 -18.78 -9.52
CA ILE A 39 9.49 -19.43 -8.28
C ILE A 39 8.77 -20.75 -8.14
N ALA A 40 9.39 -21.74 -7.51
CA ALA A 40 8.68 -22.94 -7.12
C ALA A 40 8.39 -22.93 -5.62
N VAL A 41 7.12 -23.05 -5.29
CA VAL A 41 6.64 -23.25 -3.92
C VAL A 41 6.66 -24.74 -3.63
N LEU A 42 7.35 -25.13 -2.57
CA LEU A 42 7.48 -26.53 -2.16
C LEU A 42 6.43 -26.91 -1.13
N THR A 43 5.86 -28.09 -1.29
CA THR A 43 5.00 -28.72 -0.27
C THR A 43 5.62 -30.04 0.16
N ARG A 44 5.99 -30.15 1.43
CA ARG A 44 6.50 -31.40 1.99
C ARG A 44 5.34 -32.29 2.38
N LYS A 45 5.34 -33.54 1.86
CA LYS A 45 4.28 -34.53 2.09
C LYS A 45 4.54 -35.40 3.33
N THR A 46 5.82 -35.48 3.73
CA THR A 46 6.29 -36.36 4.82
C THR A 46 7.05 -35.53 5.85
N GLY A 47 6.89 -35.80 7.11
CA GLY A 47 7.55 -35.10 8.20
C GLY A 47 6.65 -35.00 9.42
N GLU A 48 7.04 -34.14 10.33
CA GLU A 48 6.26 -33.82 11.54
C GLU A 48 5.02 -32.99 11.18
N ASP A 49 3.96 -33.16 11.94
CA ASP A 49 2.75 -32.34 11.76
C ASP A 49 3.01 -30.88 12.13
N LEU A 50 2.37 -29.97 11.40
CA LEU A 50 2.41 -28.56 11.74
C LEU A 50 1.78 -28.32 13.12
N PRO A 51 2.29 -27.37 13.90
CA PRO A 51 1.63 -26.91 15.12
C PRO A 51 0.19 -26.47 14.84
N SER A 52 -0.69 -26.69 15.81
CA SER A 52 -2.10 -26.29 15.68
C SER A 52 -2.23 -24.80 15.33
N GLY A 53 -2.97 -24.50 14.25
CA GLY A 53 -3.16 -23.14 13.74
C GLY A 53 -2.10 -22.65 12.73
N ALA A 54 -1.01 -23.39 12.53
CA ALA A 54 -0.02 -23.03 11.51
C ALA A 54 -0.45 -23.51 10.12
N ILE A 55 -0.33 -22.65 9.12
CA ILE A 55 -0.65 -22.94 7.72
C ILE A 55 0.63 -23.19 6.91
N ILE A 56 1.72 -22.55 7.30
CA ILE A 56 3.01 -22.56 6.61
C ILE A 56 4.07 -23.22 7.51
N ALA A 57 4.87 -24.09 6.91
CA ALA A 57 6.02 -24.69 7.57
C ALA A 57 7.22 -23.74 7.50
N LEU A 58 7.57 -23.14 8.62
CA LEU A 58 8.77 -22.31 8.77
C LEU A 58 10.04 -23.17 8.92
N ASP A 59 9.90 -24.35 9.54
CA ASP A 59 10.97 -25.34 9.65
C ASP A 59 10.80 -26.39 8.54
N PRO A 60 11.86 -26.71 7.77
CA PRO A 60 11.80 -27.72 6.72
C PRO A 60 11.50 -29.15 7.23
N ARG A 61 11.49 -29.42 8.54
CA ARG A 61 11.12 -30.71 9.14
C ARG A 61 9.62 -30.96 9.09
N HIS A 62 8.81 -29.93 9.13
CA HIS A 62 7.36 -30.03 9.13
C HIS A 62 6.81 -30.32 7.73
N LYS A 63 5.75 -31.12 7.67
CA LYS A 63 4.97 -31.32 6.45
C LYS A 63 4.08 -30.10 6.18
N GLY A 64 3.78 -29.87 4.92
CA GLY A 64 2.98 -28.71 4.49
C GLY A 64 3.74 -27.78 3.54
N ILE A 65 3.13 -26.66 3.24
CA ILE A 65 3.71 -25.65 2.36
C ILE A 65 4.91 -25.01 3.06
N GLN A 66 6.07 -25.06 2.40
CA GLN A 66 7.29 -24.51 2.94
C GLN A 66 7.32 -22.99 2.74
N PHE A 67 7.83 -22.28 3.72
CA PHE A 67 7.99 -20.83 3.62
C PHE A 67 8.99 -20.44 2.53
N GLU A 68 10.12 -21.14 2.50
CA GLU A 68 11.17 -20.92 1.50
C GLU A 68 10.72 -21.38 0.11
N VAL A 69 10.97 -20.51 -0.88
CA VAL A 69 10.69 -20.78 -2.29
C VAL A 69 11.99 -21.04 -3.05
N LEU A 70 11.94 -21.89 -4.04
CA LEU A 70 13.07 -22.09 -4.93
C LEU A 70 13.06 -21.02 -6.02
N PRO A 71 14.17 -20.28 -6.19
CA PRO A 71 14.33 -19.32 -7.28
C PRO A 71 14.49 -20.02 -8.64
N GLU A 72 14.67 -19.22 -9.67
CA GLU A 72 15.02 -19.70 -11.03
C GLU A 72 16.18 -20.68 -10.98
N GLY A 73 16.05 -21.79 -11.71
CA GLY A 73 17.11 -22.82 -11.76
C GLY A 73 16.57 -24.22 -11.94
N ARG A 74 17.46 -25.17 -11.80
CA ARG A 74 17.14 -26.59 -11.94
C ARG A 74 17.38 -27.30 -10.62
N TYR A 75 16.30 -27.88 -10.08
CA TYR A 75 16.31 -28.59 -8.81
C TYR A 75 15.78 -29.99 -8.99
N PHE A 76 16.19 -30.89 -8.11
CA PHE A 76 15.72 -32.26 -8.10
C PHE A 76 15.18 -32.60 -6.71
N ARG A 77 13.92 -33.04 -6.67
CA ARG A 77 13.26 -33.48 -5.44
C ARG A 77 12.48 -34.76 -5.72
N ASN A 78 12.40 -35.61 -4.71
CA ASN A 78 11.62 -36.85 -4.80
C ASN A 78 10.12 -36.52 -4.80
N PRO A 79 9.35 -36.86 -5.85
CA PRO A 79 7.92 -36.52 -5.95
C PRO A 79 7.03 -37.25 -4.93
N TYR A 80 7.53 -38.33 -4.34
CA TYR A 80 6.83 -39.05 -3.27
C TYR A 80 6.85 -38.26 -1.95
N THR A 81 7.93 -37.52 -1.68
CA THR A 81 8.11 -36.74 -0.45
C THR A 81 7.83 -35.26 -0.61
N TRP A 82 7.90 -34.75 -1.85
CA TRP A 82 7.72 -33.37 -2.18
C TRP A 82 6.67 -33.15 -3.26
N GLY A 83 5.83 -32.15 -3.09
CA GLY A 83 5.05 -31.53 -4.14
C GLY A 83 5.64 -30.16 -4.45
N TRP A 84 5.34 -29.62 -5.62
CA TRP A 84 5.76 -28.27 -5.98
C TRP A 84 4.75 -27.63 -6.92
N GLU A 85 4.68 -26.33 -6.86
CA GLU A 85 3.87 -25.48 -7.74
C GLU A 85 4.73 -24.33 -8.24
N ILE A 86 4.62 -24.02 -9.53
CA ILE A 86 5.35 -22.90 -10.13
C ILE A 86 4.45 -21.68 -10.07
N ALA A 87 4.92 -20.64 -9.40
CA ALA A 87 4.25 -19.35 -9.28
C ALA A 87 5.12 -18.24 -9.89
N ARG A 88 4.49 -17.15 -10.29
CA ARG A 88 5.22 -15.98 -10.78
C ARG A 88 5.78 -15.17 -9.62
N ILE A 89 6.94 -14.54 -9.82
CA ILE A 89 7.46 -13.55 -8.89
C ILE A 89 6.55 -12.32 -8.88
N THR A 90 6.50 -11.63 -7.75
CA THR A 90 5.80 -10.36 -7.67
C THR A 90 6.69 -9.26 -8.24
N ASP A 91 6.23 -8.61 -9.29
CA ASP A 91 6.91 -7.47 -9.91
C ASP A 91 6.15 -6.19 -9.56
N ILE A 92 6.86 -5.27 -8.89
CA ILE A 92 6.31 -3.97 -8.49
C ILE A 92 6.88 -2.92 -9.44
N PRO A 93 6.05 -2.35 -10.32
CA PRO A 93 6.49 -1.35 -11.29
C PRO A 93 6.91 -0.04 -10.62
N ALA A 94 7.68 0.77 -11.33
CA ALA A 94 8.03 2.11 -10.89
C ALA A 94 6.78 2.96 -10.65
N GLY A 95 6.79 3.76 -9.58
CA GLY A 95 5.64 4.58 -9.18
C GLY A 95 4.59 3.84 -8.36
N LYS A 96 4.77 2.54 -8.09
CA LYS A 96 3.90 1.75 -7.19
C LYS A 96 4.66 1.21 -5.99
N LEU A 97 3.94 0.87 -4.97
CA LEU A 97 4.42 0.19 -3.78
C LEU A 97 3.60 -1.07 -3.51
N GLY A 98 4.20 -2.03 -2.84
CA GLY A 98 3.51 -3.22 -2.37
C GLY A 98 3.31 -3.17 -0.86
N ALA A 99 2.06 -3.23 -0.42
CA ALA A 99 1.74 -3.48 0.98
C ALA A 99 1.66 -4.99 1.20
N LEU A 100 2.46 -5.49 2.13
CA LEU A 100 2.56 -6.91 2.42
C LEU A 100 1.66 -7.25 3.61
N THR A 101 0.82 -8.28 3.43
CA THR A 101 0.03 -8.87 4.49
C THR A 101 0.56 -10.27 4.77
N ARG A 102 1.01 -10.50 6.00
CA ARG A 102 1.50 -11.80 6.46
C ARG A 102 0.32 -12.68 6.84
N LEU A 103 0.21 -13.87 6.24
CA LEU A 103 -0.89 -14.80 6.46
C LEU A 103 -0.56 -15.87 7.51
N TYR A 104 0.69 -15.93 7.96
CA TYR A 104 1.18 -16.86 8.97
C TYR A 104 1.69 -16.12 10.20
N GLY A 105 1.96 -16.85 11.26
CA GLY A 105 2.48 -16.31 12.51
C GLY A 105 1.45 -16.27 13.63
N ARG A 106 1.80 -15.62 14.73
CA ARG A 106 0.92 -15.45 15.89
C ARG A 106 -0.15 -14.40 15.61
N ASP A 107 -1.32 -14.57 16.18
CA ASP A 107 -2.36 -13.54 16.09
C ASP A 107 -1.91 -12.27 16.82
N LEU A 108 -2.29 -11.13 16.27
CA LEU A 108 -2.00 -9.82 16.86
C LEU A 108 -2.74 -9.65 18.18
N PRO A 109 -2.15 -8.94 19.15
CA PRO A 109 -2.86 -8.54 20.36
C PRO A 109 -4.12 -7.73 20.02
N PRO A 110 -5.18 -7.82 20.87
CA PRO A 110 -6.38 -7.02 20.67
C PRO A 110 -6.05 -5.51 20.63
N GLY A 111 -6.49 -4.84 19.59
CA GLY A 111 -6.25 -3.41 19.38
C GLY A 111 -5.06 -3.06 18.49
N GLU A 112 -4.21 -4.02 18.14
CA GLU A 112 -3.15 -3.83 17.14
C GLU A 112 -3.62 -4.32 15.77
N ILE A 113 -3.35 -3.54 14.73
CA ILE A 113 -3.71 -3.85 13.33
C ILE A 113 -2.46 -4.18 12.51
N VAL A 114 -1.31 -3.72 12.99
CA VAL A 114 -0.05 -3.78 12.26
C VAL A 114 0.88 -4.81 12.86
N ALA A 115 1.32 -5.73 12.02
CA ALA A 115 2.36 -6.67 12.36
C ALA A 115 3.73 -5.97 12.33
N GLY A 116 4.46 -6.05 13.42
CA GLY A 116 5.85 -5.60 13.47
C GLY A 116 6.75 -6.41 12.54
N GLY A 117 7.97 -5.92 12.33
CA GLY A 117 9.00 -6.60 11.55
C GLY A 117 9.19 -6.09 10.14
N ASP A 118 10.21 -6.64 9.46
CA ASP A 118 10.60 -6.26 8.10
C ASP A 118 9.87 -7.16 7.08
N CYS A 119 9.48 -6.58 5.96
CA CYS A 119 8.88 -7.31 4.84
C CYS A 119 9.80 -8.38 4.24
N ALA A 120 11.12 -8.19 4.36
CA ALA A 120 12.11 -9.04 3.73
C ALA A 120 12.57 -10.21 4.61
N LYS A 121 12.31 -10.18 5.90
CA LYS A 121 12.76 -11.19 6.85
C LYS A 121 11.56 -11.80 7.56
N SER A 122 11.50 -13.12 7.59
CA SER A 122 10.50 -13.84 8.38
C SER A 122 11.18 -14.55 9.54
N GLY A 123 10.57 -14.45 10.71
CA GLY A 123 10.97 -15.17 11.91
C GLY A 123 9.83 -16.00 12.48
N PRO A 124 10.15 -16.97 13.35
CA PRO A 124 9.14 -17.80 14.01
C PRO A 124 8.23 -16.99 14.96
N ASP A 125 8.70 -15.82 15.37
CA ASP A 125 7.99 -14.93 16.29
C ASP A 125 7.16 -13.84 15.59
N ASP A 126 7.09 -13.88 14.27
CA ASP A 126 6.34 -12.90 13.48
C ASP A 126 4.84 -12.97 13.76
N ALA A 127 4.20 -11.81 13.83
CA ALA A 127 2.76 -11.69 13.94
C ALA A 127 2.09 -11.69 12.55
N LYS A 128 0.90 -12.30 12.50
CA LYS A 128 0.02 -12.29 11.34
C LYS A 128 -0.63 -10.92 11.20
N GLY A 129 -0.68 -10.38 9.99
CA GLY A 129 -1.31 -9.08 9.73
C GLY A 129 -0.60 -8.23 8.71
N ILE A 130 -1.00 -6.97 8.63
CA ILE A 130 -0.41 -5.98 7.71
C ILE A 130 0.96 -5.58 8.24
N VAL A 131 1.99 -5.74 7.41
CA VAL A 131 3.36 -5.36 7.79
C VAL A 131 3.55 -3.85 7.64
N ALA A 132 4.17 -3.22 8.64
CA ALA A 132 4.38 -1.77 8.65
C ALA A 132 5.22 -1.28 7.46
N GLY A 133 6.26 -2.03 7.11
CA GLY A 133 7.12 -1.74 5.97
C GLY A 133 6.41 -1.92 4.64
N VAL A 134 6.90 -1.25 3.61
CA VAL A 134 6.41 -1.38 2.23
C VAL A 134 7.49 -1.92 1.32
N LEU A 135 7.08 -2.69 0.34
CA LEU A 135 7.94 -3.12 -0.76
C LEU A 135 8.02 -2.01 -1.80
N ARG A 136 9.24 -1.56 -2.08
CA ARG A 136 9.52 -0.56 -3.11
C ARG A 136 9.50 -1.19 -4.51
N PRO A 137 9.53 -0.39 -5.61
CA PRO A 137 9.64 -0.94 -6.96
C PRO A 137 10.78 -1.95 -7.09
N GLY A 138 10.48 -3.11 -7.67
CA GLY A 138 11.43 -4.20 -7.82
C GLY A 138 10.76 -5.57 -7.93
N LYS A 139 11.58 -6.60 -8.07
CA LYS A 139 11.13 -7.99 -8.19
C LYS A 139 11.34 -8.73 -6.88
N TYR A 140 10.27 -9.31 -6.35
CA TYR A 140 10.27 -9.99 -5.06
C TYR A 140 9.86 -11.45 -5.21
N ARG A 141 10.65 -12.33 -4.61
CA ARG A 141 10.41 -13.78 -4.55
C ARG A 141 9.67 -14.11 -3.26
N VAL A 142 8.38 -13.81 -3.24
CA VAL A 142 7.53 -14.02 -2.07
C VAL A 142 6.63 -15.22 -2.30
N ASN A 143 6.50 -16.07 -1.27
CA ASN A 143 5.58 -17.19 -1.31
C ASN A 143 4.13 -16.66 -1.24
N PRO A 144 3.30 -16.88 -2.27
CA PRO A 144 1.94 -16.34 -2.32
C PRO A 144 1.00 -16.94 -1.26
N TYR A 145 1.36 -18.10 -0.71
CA TYR A 145 0.60 -18.73 0.38
C TYR A 145 0.98 -18.19 1.75
N ALA A 146 2.19 -17.65 1.88
CA ALA A 146 2.67 -17.06 3.12
C ALA A 146 2.32 -15.58 3.25
N CYS A 147 2.39 -14.84 2.14
CA CYS A 147 2.21 -13.40 2.14
C CYS A 147 1.36 -12.95 0.96
N GLY A 148 0.33 -12.18 1.25
CA GLY A 148 -0.42 -11.42 0.25
C GLY A 148 0.27 -10.08 -0.03
N ILE A 149 0.35 -9.67 -1.29
CA ILE A 149 0.88 -8.36 -1.68
C ILE A 149 -0.20 -7.61 -2.43
N GLN A 150 -0.53 -6.42 -1.97
CA GLN A 150 -1.42 -5.49 -2.66
C GLN A 150 -0.61 -4.33 -3.20
N LEU A 151 -0.87 -3.96 -4.46
CA LEU A 151 -0.18 -2.86 -5.13
C LEU A 151 -0.99 -1.58 -4.95
N PHE A 152 -0.29 -0.51 -4.56
CA PHE A 152 -0.83 0.84 -4.45
C PHE A 152 0.06 1.81 -5.21
N ASP A 153 -0.49 2.95 -5.59
CA ASP A 153 0.28 4.01 -6.22
C ASP A 153 1.12 4.75 -5.17
N ALA A 154 2.33 5.14 -5.54
CA ALA A 154 3.17 5.96 -4.68
C ALA A 154 2.55 7.36 -4.54
N ILE A 155 2.69 7.95 -3.36
CA ILE A 155 2.18 9.29 -3.09
C ILE A 155 3.12 10.30 -3.73
N SER A 156 2.58 11.13 -4.63
CA SER A 156 3.33 12.20 -5.29
C SER A 156 2.81 13.55 -4.82
N VAL A 157 3.67 14.33 -4.18
CA VAL A 157 3.38 15.71 -3.78
C VAL A 157 3.94 16.65 -4.84
N ARG A 158 3.09 17.50 -5.41
CA ARG A 158 3.44 18.43 -6.49
C ARG A 158 4.27 19.62 -5.97
N PRO A 159 5.11 20.22 -6.82
CA PRO A 159 5.75 21.49 -6.51
C PRO A 159 4.71 22.59 -6.20
N GLY A 160 4.94 23.33 -5.12
CA GLY A 160 4.01 24.36 -4.63
C GLY A 160 2.92 23.84 -3.70
N ALA A 161 2.94 22.54 -3.37
CA ALA A 161 2.09 21.92 -2.36
C ALA A 161 2.92 21.18 -1.33
N VAL A 162 2.30 20.81 -0.23
CA VAL A 162 2.87 19.95 0.81
C VAL A 162 1.93 18.81 1.15
N GLY A 163 2.49 17.69 1.55
CA GLY A 163 1.72 16.53 1.99
C GLY A 163 1.54 16.54 3.51
N VAL A 164 0.30 16.63 3.98
CA VAL A 164 -0.03 16.46 5.40
C VAL A 164 -0.29 14.99 5.68
N VAL A 165 0.48 14.40 6.59
CA VAL A 165 0.40 12.98 6.95
C VAL A 165 -0.54 12.79 8.13
N THR A 166 -1.48 11.87 7.98
CA THR A 166 -2.34 11.42 9.07
C THR A 166 -2.03 9.97 9.37
N SER A 167 -1.62 9.66 10.60
CA SER A 167 -1.45 8.31 11.09
C SER A 167 -2.81 7.69 11.39
N LEU A 168 -3.11 6.55 10.75
CA LEU A 168 -4.35 5.80 10.96
C LEU A 168 -4.21 4.76 12.08
N VAL A 169 -2.97 4.50 12.50
CA VAL A 169 -2.61 3.44 13.45
C VAL A 169 -1.82 4.04 14.60
N GLY A 170 -2.03 3.49 15.79
CA GLY A 170 -1.39 3.96 17.01
C GLY A 170 -2.39 4.06 18.15
N ARG A 171 -1.92 4.51 19.30
CA ARG A 171 -2.79 4.73 20.45
C ARG A 171 -3.67 5.94 20.22
N ASP A 172 -4.92 5.86 20.65
CA ASP A 172 -5.85 7.00 20.58
C ASP A 172 -5.42 8.09 21.58
N VAL A 173 -5.45 9.34 21.13
CA VAL A 173 -5.12 10.53 21.97
C VAL A 173 -6.09 10.65 23.16
N LEU A 174 -7.31 10.15 23.01
CA LEU A 174 -8.33 10.18 24.07
C LEU A 174 -8.20 9.04 25.07
N ASP A 175 -7.27 8.11 24.88
CA ASP A 175 -7.01 7.03 25.84
C ASP A 175 -6.51 7.61 27.16
N GLY A 176 -7.20 7.30 28.26
CA GLY A 176 -6.88 7.78 29.59
C GLY A 176 -5.48 7.45 30.12
N LYS A 177 -4.77 6.53 29.45
CA LYS A 177 -3.39 6.14 29.75
C LYS A 177 -2.33 7.08 29.15
N LEU A 178 -2.74 8.00 28.26
CA LEU A 178 -1.82 8.96 27.66
C LEU A 178 -1.45 10.08 28.64
N PRO A 179 -0.20 10.60 28.57
CA PRO A 179 0.18 11.74 29.37
C PRO A 179 -0.71 12.95 29.09
N PRO A 180 -0.99 13.79 30.09
CA PRO A 180 -1.88 14.94 29.94
C PRO A 180 -1.52 15.88 28.79
N GLU A 181 -0.24 15.98 28.51
CA GLU A 181 0.31 16.81 27.43
C GLU A 181 -0.09 16.31 26.02
N ALA A 182 -0.35 15.01 25.89
CA ALA A 182 -0.74 14.40 24.61
C ALA A 182 -2.26 14.39 24.40
N ARG A 183 -3.07 14.67 25.44
CA ARG A 183 -4.54 14.51 25.37
C ARG A 183 -5.26 15.58 24.58
N ASN A 184 -4.75 16.78 24.53
CA ASN A 184 -5.42 17.93 23.91
C ASN A 184 -4.60 18.55 22.78
N THR A 185 -3.69 17.79 22.19
CA THR A 185 -2.89 18.28 21.09
C THR A 185 -3.63 18.07 19.76
N TYR A 186 -3.67 19.11 18.95
CA TYR A 186 -4.20 19.02 17.58
C TYR A 186 -3.30 18.19 16.67
N LEU A 187 -2.01 18.10 16.99
CA LEU A 187 -1.01 17.34 16.28
C LEU A 187 -0.47 16.23 17.19
N VAL A 188 -0.24 15.06 16.64
CA VAL A 188 0.17 13.88 17.41
C VAL A 188 1.62 13.50 17.11
N GLY A 189 2.35 13.09 18.14
CA GLY A 189 3.68 12.52 17.99
C GLY A 189 3.68 11.09 17.44
N GLU A 190 4.87 10.52 17.30
CA GLU A 190 5.04 9.15 16.85
C GLU A 190 4.31 8.13 17.74
N GLY A 191 3.68 7.13 17.11
CA GLY A 191 2.95 6.07 17.80
C GLY A 191 1.54 6.44 18.26
N LEU A 192 1.06 7.64 17.94
CA LEU A 192 -0.30 8.08 18.19
C LEU A 192 -1.09 8.20 16.88
N LYS A 193 -2.40 7.98 16.98
CA LYS A 193 -3.33 8.12 15.86
C LYS A 193 -3.74 9.59 15.71
N GLY A 194 -3.57 10.15 14.51
CA GLY A 194 -3.94 11.53 14.20
C GLY A 194 -3.00 12.20 13.21
N VAL A 195 -3.12 13.52 13.07
CA VAL A 195 -2.30 14.30 12.13
C VAL A 195 -0.90 14.50 12.71
N VAL A 196 0.10 14.12 11.93
CA VAL A 196 1.52 14.22 12.31
C VAL A 196 2.00 15.68 12.14
N PRO A 197 2.72 16.25 13.11
CA PRO A 197 3.34 17.55 12.94
C PRO A 197 4.42 17.48 11.86
N GLY A 198 4.40 18.45 10.97
CA GLY A 198 5.31 18.50 9.83
C GLY A 198 4.66 18.01 8.53
N ALA A 199 4.96 18.74 7.48
CA ALA A 199 4.47 18.45 6.16
C ALA A 199 5.57 17.86 5.28
N LEU A 200 5.19 16.93 4.41
CA LEU A 200 6.10 16.36 3.42
C LEU A 200 6.37 17.37 2.31
N ASP A 201 7.63 17.49 1.93
CA ASP A 201 8.06 18.30 0.80
C ASP A 201 7.60 17.72 -0.55
N PRO A 202 7.65 18.52 -1.63
CA PRO A 202 7.42 18.01 -2.97
C PRO A 202 8.33 16.82 -3.30
N GLY A 203 7.73 15.73 -3.78
CA GLY A 203 8.46 14.51 -4.08
C GLY A 203 7.58 13.27 -4.12
N THR A 204 8.19 12.11 -4.32
CA THR A 204 7.49 10.82 -4.34
C THR A 204 7.80 10.04 -3.06
N TYR A 205 6.76 9.60 -2.37
CA TYR A 205 6.84 8.91 -1.10
C TYR A 205 6.20 7.53 -1.18
N TYR A 206 6.88 6.55 -0.60
CA TYR A 206 6.41 5.18 -0.48
C TYR A 206 5.96 4.93 0.96
N LEU A 207 4.73 5.34 1.26
CA LEU A 207 4.11 5.18 2.58
C LEU A 207 3.02 4.11 2.51
N ASN A 208 2.91 3.31 3.58
CA ASN A 208 1.89 2.27 3.65
C ASN A 208 0.50 2.91 3.79
N PRO A 209 -0.42 2.72 2.83
CA PRO A 209 -1.73 3.37 2.86
C PRO A 209 -2.65 2.83 3.96
N TYR A 210 -2.34 1.68 4.55
CA TYR A 210 -3.04 1.18 5.72
C TYR A 210 -2.62 1.89 7.02
N LEU A 211 -1.43 2.49 7.04
CA LEU A 211 -0.89 3.18 8.21
C LEU A 211 -1.04 4.69 8.09
N TYR A 212 -0.87 5.21 6.89
CA TYR A 212 -0.77 6.64 6.65
C TYR A 212 -1.69 7.08 5.53
N ASN A 213 -2.44 8.13 5.79
CA ASN A 213 -3.15 8.89 4.77
C ASN A 213 -2.43 10.21 4.54
N VAL A 214 -2.25 10.62 3.30
CA VAL A 214 -1.58 11.89 2.96
C VAL A 214 -2.53 12.75 2.16
N VAL A 215 -2.77 13.94 2.66
CA VAL A 215 -3.59 14.96 1.99
C VAL A 215 -2.66 16.03 1.44
N GLU A 216 -2.78 16.31 0.15
CA GLU A 216 -2.00 17.35 -0.51
C GLU A 216 -2.65 18.72 -0.24
N VAL A 217 -1.88 19.66 0.32
CA VAL A 217 -2.30 21.03 0.62
C VAL A 217 -1.47 21.99 -0.22
N THR A 218 -2.14 22.80 -1.04
CA THR A 218 -1.50 23.80 -1.87
C THR A 218 -1.06 25.00 -1.02
N LEU A 219 0.21 25.38 -1.15
CA LEU A 219 0.75 26.59 -0.51
C LEU A 219 0.62 27.84 -1.39
N GLN A 220 0.29 27.63 -2.67
CA GLN A 220 0.11 28.73 -3.61
C GLN A 220 -1.10 29.58 -3.22
N SER A 221 -0.99 30.87 -3.42
CA SER A 221 -2.09 31.80 -3.22
C SER A 221 -3.32 31.39 -4.04
N GLN A 222 -4.44 31.26 -3.35
CA GLN A 222 -5.74 30.94 -3.93
C GLN A 222 -6.56 32.19 -4.05
N ARG A 223 -7.16 32.41 -5.22
CA ARG A 223 -7.99 33.55 -5.50
C ARG A 223 -9.46 33.14 -5.57
N PHE A 224 -10.26 33.76 -4.74
CA PHE A 224 -11.71 33.55 -4.72
C PHE A 224 -12.43 34.85 -5.10
N VAL A 225 -13.35 34.76 -6.07
CA VAL A 225 -14.13 35.90 -6.52
C VAL A 225 -15.47 35.92 -5.79
N LEU A 226 -15.70 36.99 -5.06
CA LEU A 226 -16.97 37.30 -4.43
C LEU A 226 -17.84 37.99 -5.48
N GLY A 227 -18.85 37.31 -6.00
CA GLY A 227 -19.76 37.85 -7.01
C GLY A 227 -21.02 37.01 -7.14
N GLY A 228 -22.09 37.56 -7.62
CA GLY A 228 -23.36 36.87 -7.81
C GLY A 228 -23.94 36.30 -6.49
N GLU A 229 -24.08 34.98 -6.41
CA GLU A 229 -24.61 34.31 -5.20
C GLU A 229 -23.66 34.40 -3.97
N ASP A 230 -22.35 34.51 -4.24
CA ASP A 230 -21.33 34.63 -3.20
C ASP A 230 -20.98 36.07 -2.82
N ALA A 231 -21.64 37.07 -3.43
CA ALA A 231 -21.50 38.45 -3.06
C ALA A 231 -21.92 38.70 -1.59
N ILE A 232 -21.21 39.59 -0.94
CA ILE A 232 -21.52 39.95 0.44
C ILE A 232 -22.53 41.08 0.47
N SER A 233 -23.73 40.80 0.94
CA SER A 233 -24.79 41.79 1.11
C SER A 233 -25.02 42.13 2.57
N PHE A 234 -25.19 43.41 2.86
CA PHE A 234 -25.54 43.89 4.20
C PHE A 234 -26.38 45.17 4.11
N SER A 235 -27.10 45.48 5.20
CA SER A 235 -27.88 46.74 5.30
C SER A 235 -27.06 47.80 6.04
N THR A 236 -27.05 49.01 5.51
CA THR A 236 -26.42 50.17 6.12
C THR A 236 -27.26 50.76 7.24
N LEU A 237 -26.72 51.73 8.00
CA LEU A 237 -27.43 52.44 9.05
C LEU A 237 -28.73 53.09 8.55
N ASP A 238 -28.72 53.57 7.31
CA ASP A 238 -29.86 54.25 6.65
C ASP A 238 -30.87 53.27 6.05
N GLY A 239 -30.69 51.95 6.23
CA GLY A 239 -31.58 50.91 5.74
C GLY A 239 -31.41 50.55 4.27
N PHE A 240 -30.37 51.03 3.57
CA PHE A 240 -30.05 50.62 2.21
C PHE A 240 -29.29 49.31 2.20
N ASN A 241 -29.58 48.46 1.23
CA ASN A 241 -28.81 47.25 0.98
C ASN A 241 -27.63 47.53 0.06
N VAL A 242 -26.43 47.27 0.55
CA VAL A 242 -25.18 47.36 -0.20
C VAL A 242 -24.69 45.95 -0.50
N GLN A 243 -24.24 45.72 -1.74
CA GLN A 243 -23.63 44.47 -2.17
C GLN A 243 -22.16 44.74 -2.51
N ILE A 244 -21.27 44.00 -1.85
CA ILE A 244 -19.84 44.06 -2.10
C ILE A 244 -19.46 42.90 -2.99
N GLU A 245 -18.87 43.22 -4.14
CA GLU A 245 -18.20 42.29 -5.03
C GLU A 245 -16.71 42.57 -5.01
N GLY A 246 -15.92 41.51 -5.10
CA GLY A 246 -14.48 41.68 -5.04
C GLY A 246 -13.75 40.35 -5.09
N THR A 247 -12.51 40.39 -4.70
CA THR A 247 -11.66 39.18 -4.72
C THR A 247 -10.96 39.06 -3.37
N ILE A 248 -11.00 37.86 -2.82
CA ILE A 248 -10.20 37.47 -1.67
C ILE A 248 -9.07 36.58 -2.16
N GLU A 249 -7.86 36.94 -1.76
CA GLU A 249 -6.67 36.14 -2.03
C GLU A 249 -6.07 35.65 -0.71
N PHE A 250 -5.79 34.36 -0.60
CA PHE A 250 -5.24 33.77 0.62
C PHE A 250 -4.31 32.59 0.29
N GLY A 251 -3.39 32.32 1.19
CA GLY A 251 -2.48 31.18 1.10
C GLY A 251 -2.25 30.57 2.48
N ILE A 252 -1.84 29.33 2.51
CA ILE A 252 -1.50 28.60 3.74
C ILE A 252 0.01 28.60 3.91
N GLU A 253 0.49 28.97 5.09
CA GLU A 253 1.89 28.82 5.45
C GLU A 253 2.24 27.34 5.66
N ARG A 254 3.41 26.93 5.21
CA ARG A 254 3.88 25.55 5.28
C ARG A 254 3.78 24.95 6.69
N ASP A 255 4.25 25.69 7.69
CA ASP A 255 4.32 25.20 9.06
C ASP A 255 2.94 25.06 9.71
N LYS A 256 1.93 25.72 9.13
CA LYS A 256 0.54 25.68 9.61
C LYS A 256 -0.34 24.74 8.82
N ALA A 257 0.16 24.15 7.72
CA ALA A 257 -0.63 23.28 6.85
C ALA A 257 -1.23 22.09 7.63
N ALA A 258 -0.44 21.41 8.46
CA ALA A 258 -0.91 20.30 9.28
C ALA A 258 -2.01 20.72 10.28
N LEU A 259 -1.86 21.89 10.90
CA LEU A 259 -2.83 22.43 11.84
C LEU A 259 -4.15 22.81 11.15
N VAL A 260 -4.06 23.45 9.99
CA VAL A 260 -5.24 23.83 9.18
C VAL A 260 -6.00 22.57 8.74
N THR A 261 -5.31 21.58 8.22
CA THR A 261 -5.92 20.31 7.81
C THR A 261 -6.63 19.62 8.98
N HIS A 262 -6.02 19.64 10.17
CA HIS A 262 -6.64 19.05 11.35
C HIS A 262 -7.88 19.80 11.84
N GLN A 263 -7.81 21.14 11.89
CA GLN A 263 -8.87 21.97 12.47
C GLN A 263 -10.03 22.26 11.52
N ILE A 264 -9.76 22.42 10.24
CA ILE A 264 -10.71 22.97 9.27
C ILE A 264 -11.03 21.94 8.18
N GLY A 265 -10.03 21.22 7.69
CA GLY A 265 -10.13 20.27 6.59
C GLY A 265 -9.28 20.70 5.40
N ASP A 266 -9.85 20.57 4.20
CA ASP A 266 -9.19 20.96 2.96
C ASP A 266 -9.32 22.44 2.63
N MET A 267 -8.80 22.87 1.47
CA MET A 267 -8.80 24.27 1.02
C MET A 267 -10.20 24.84 0.80
N ASP A 268 -11.11 24.02 0.27
CA ASP A 268 -12.51 24.42 0.07
C ASP A 268 -13.23 24.63 1.40
N ASP A 269 -12.90 23.83 2.39
CA ASP A 269 -13.41 23.96 3.76
C ASP A 269 -12.91 25.24 4.42
N VAL A 270 -11.64 25.62 4.22
CA VAL A 270 -11.09 26.90 4.71
C VAL A 270 -11.89 28.07 4.16
N LEU A 271 -12.19 28.05 2.87
CA LEU A 271 -12.99 29.07 2.23
C LEU A 271 -14.41 29.13 2.80
N LYS A 272 -15.12 28.00 2.76
CA LYS A 272 -16.56 27.94 3.11
C LYS A 272 -16.84 28.05 4.60
N LYS A 273 -15.99 27.48 5.46
CA LYS A 273 -16.21 27.41 6.90
C LYS A 273 -15.57 28.58 7.67
N LEU A 274 -14.47 29.14 7.16
CA LEU A 274 -13.70 30.14 7.85
C LEU A 274 -13.82 31.54 7.20
N ILE A 275 -13.43 31.66 5.93
CA ILE A 275 -13.26 32.93 5.24
C ILE A 275 -14.61 33.58 4.96
N LEU A 276 -15.50 32.90 4.23
CA LEU A 276 -16.79 33.47 3.83
C LEU A 276 -17.69 33.86 5.01
N PRO A 277 -17.89 33.04 6.05
CA PRO A 277 -18.73 33.44 7.18
C PRO A 277 -18.16 34.64 7.95
N ARG A 278 -16.83 34.69 8.10
CA ARG A 278 -16.17 35.82 8.78
C ARG A 278 -16.25 37.10 7.98
N ALA A 279 -16.00 37.03 6.68
CA ALA A 279 -16.14 38.18 5.77
C ALA A 279 -17.57 38.71 5.77
N ARG A 280 -18.57 37.84 5.64
CA ARG A 280 -20.00 38.24 5.74
C ARG A 280 -20.37 38.82 7.09
N GLY A 281 -19.90 38.20 8.18
CA GLY A 281 -20.14 38.71 9.55
C GLY A 281 -19.51 40.04 9.80
N PHE A 282 -18.25 40.23 9.44
CA PHE A 282 -17.54 41.50 9.58
C PHE A 282 -18.18 42.60 8.75
N SER A 283 -18.44 42.35 7.47
CA SER A 283 -19.09 43.32 6.59
C SER A 283 -20.48 43.76 7.11
N ARG A 284 -21.26 42.84 7.67
CA ARG A 284 -22.56 43.16 8.28
C ARG A 284 -22.43 44.03 9.52
N ILE A 285 -21.48 43.69 10.40
CA ILE A 285 -21.25 44.44 11.64
C ILE A 285 -20.72 45.85 11.35
N GLU A 286 -19.71 45.98 10.54
CA GLU A 286 -19.12 47.26 10.22
C GLU A 286 -20.01 48.08 9.28
N GLY A 287 -20.60 47.44 8.27
CA GLY A 287 -21.49 48.10 7.31
C GLY A 287 -22.73 48.75 7.97
N SER A 288 -23.30 48.07 8.98
CA SER A 288 -24.48 48.62 9.70
C SER A 288 -24.17 49.84 10.56
N LYS A 289 -22.92 50.18 10.81
CA LYS A 289 -22.52 51.36 11.59
C LYS A 289 -22.42 52.64 10.76
N HIS A 290 -22.38 52.53 9.45
CA HIS A 290 -22.11 53.63 8.52
C HIS A 290 -23.31 53.90 7.59
N PRO A 291 -23.57 55.18 7.25
CA PRO A 291 -24.56 55.50 6.24
C PRO A 291 -24.07 55.10 4.83
N ALA A 292 -25.00 54.86 3.92
CA ALA A 292 -24.70 54.39 2.56
C ALA A 292 -23.73 55.31 1.79
N ILE A 293 -23.76 56.61 2.06
CA ILE A 293 -22.89 57.60 1.42
C ILE A 293 -21.40 57.35 1.67
N ASN A 294 -21.04 56.62 2.73
CA ASN A 294 -19.64 56.28 3.02
C ASN A 294 -19.10 55.12 2.20
N PHE A 295 -19.96 54.43 1.45
CA PHE A 295 -19.61 53.28 0.59
C PHE A 295 -19.63 53.60 -0.91
N ILE A 296 -19.95 54.84 -1.25
CA ILE A 296 -19.93 55.42 -2.59
C ILE A 296 -18.73 56.33 -2.69
#